data_51487812bce8010e693962afff04fc77
#
_entry.id   51487812bce8010e693962afff04fc77
#
_cell.length_a   1.000
_cell.length_b   1.000
_cell.length_c   1.000
_cell.angle_alpha   90.00
_cell.angle_beta   90.00
_cell.angle_gamma   90.00
#
_symmetry.space_group_name_H-M   'P 1'
#
loop_
_entity.id
_entity.type
_entity.pdbx_description
1 polymer ?
#
loop_
_entity_poly.entity_id
_entity_poly.type
_entity_poly.pdbx_seq_one_letter_code
_entity_poly.pdbx_strand_id
1 'polypeptide(L)'
;MILKVTCIAVIVLILSVTAAVAGNSMKESAAVSSAENWLNMIDEGKYSSSWKEAAELFRNAIKQEQWEQSLQAVRKPLGKLITRKLKTKTYTTALPGVPDGEYVVIVFETSFENKKSAVETVTPMKDRDGKWRVSGYYIK
;
A
#
# COMPACT_ATOMS: atom_id res chain seq x y z
N MET A 1 41.90 -25.59 -14.17
CA MET A 1 40.54 -26.12 -14.24
C MET A 1 39.66 -25.75 -13.05
N ILE A 2 40.20 -25.61 -11.87
CA ILE A 2 39.45 -25.27 -10.63
C ILE A 2 38.99 -23.80 -10.61
N LEU A 3 39.74 -22.87 -11.28
CA LEU A 3 39.36 -21.43 -11.29
C LEU A 3 38.15 -21.09 -12.12
N LYS A 4 37.76 -21.91 -13.10
CA LYS A 4 36.60 -21.65 -13.98
C LYS A 4 35.25 -22.00 -13.33
N VAL A 5 35.24 -22.90 -12.37
CA VAL A 5 34.00 -23.34 -11.70
C VAL A 5 33.55 -22.35 -10.61
N THR A 6 34.50 -21.69 -9.95
CA THR A 6 34.24 -20.72 -8.88
C THR A 6 33.61 -19.40 -9.39
N CYS A 7 34.00 -18.97 -10.61
CA CYS A 7 33.45 -17.75 -11.20
C CYS A 7 31.97 -17.89 -11.64
N ILE A 8 31.57 -19.08 -12.11
CA ILE A 8 30.19 -19.32 -12.59
C ILE A 8 29.20 -19.33 -11.43
N ALA A 9 29.57 -19.91 -10.27
CA ALA A 9 28.72 -19.97 -9.10
C ALA A 9 28.44 -18.57 -8.48
N VAL A 10 29.44 -17.70 -8.49
CA VAL A 10 29.31 -16.33 -7.97
C VAL A 10 28.41 -15.47 -8.86
N ILE A 11 28.51 -15.63 -10.19
CA ILE A 11 27.70 -14.88 -11.16
C ILE A 11 26.22 -15.27 -11.06
N VAL A 12 25.89 -16.55 -10.86
CA VAL A 12 24.50 -17.02 -10.72
C VAL A 12 23.86 -16.51 -9.43
N LEU A 13 24.61 -16.40 -8.34
CA LEU A 13 24.12 -15.89 -7.06
C LEU A 13 23.81 -14.39 -7.13
N ILE A 14 24.66 -13.62 -7.79
CA ILE A 14 24.47 -12.16 -7.97
C ILE A 14 23.25 -11.87 -8.85
N LEU A 15 23.05 -12.64 -9.91
CA LEU A 15 21.90 -12.48 -10.82
C LEU A 15 20.57 -12.78 -10.12
N SER A 16 20.51 -13.78 -9.23
CA SER A 16 19.28 -14.11 -8.51
C SER A 16 18.88 -13.04 -7.48
N VAL A 17 19.85 -12.42 -6.81
CA VAL A 17 19.59 -11.34 -5.85
C VAL A 17 19.09 -10.08 -6.55
N THR A 18 19.69 -9.70 -7.67
CA THR A 18 19.26 -8.51 -8.44
C THR A 18 17.85 -8.68 -9.02
N ALA A 19 17.49 -9.87 -9.49
CA ALA A 19 16.15 -10.16 -9.99
C ALA A 19 15.08 -10.09 -8.90
N ALA A 20 15.36 -10.57 -7.68
CA ALA A 20 14.44 -10.49 -6.54
C ALA A 20 14.19 -9.04 -6.10
N VAL A 21 15.23 -8.22 -6.01
CA VAL A 21 15.12 -6.79 -5.67
C VAL A 21 14.33 -6.02 -6.73
N ALA A 22 14.58 -6.27 -8.01
CA ALA A 22 13.83 -5.66 -9.11
C ALA A 22 12.34 -6.08 -9.10
N GLY A 23 12.03 -7.36 -8.80
CA GLY A 23 10.66 -7.87 -8.68
C GLY A 23 9.89 -7.21 -7.55
N ASN A 24 10.50 -7.01 -6.38
CA ASN A 24 9.88 -6.32 -5.25
C ASN A 24 9.67 -4.83 -5.54
N SER A 25 10.61 -4.18 -6.20
CA SER A 25 10.48 -2.77 -6.61
C SER A 25 9.31 -2.56 -7.57
N MET A 26 9.06 -3.47 -8.51
CA MET A 26 7.89 -3.41 -9.41
C MET A 26 6.57 -3.60 -8.65
N LYS A 27 6.52 -4.55 -7.70
CA LYS A 27 5.35 -4.78 -6.85
C LYS A 27 5.05 -3.56 -5.97
N GLU A 28 6.07 -2.97 -5.38
CA GLU A 28 5.94 -1.75 -4.58
C GLU A 28 5.41 -0.58 -5.42
N SER A 29 5.90 -0.39 -6.63
CA SER A 29 5.42 0.66 -7.53
C SER A 29 3.96 0.47 -7.94
N ALA A 30 3.54 -0.75 -8.25
CA ALA A 30 2.16 -1.08 -8.58
C ALA A 30 1.23 -0.84 -7.37
N ALA A 31 1.68 -1.22 -6.19
CA ALA A 31 0.93 -0.99 -4.95
C ALA A 31 0.81 0.50 -4.61
N VAL A 32 1.86 1.29 -4.80
CA VAL A 32 1.82 2.74 -4.61
C VAL A 32 0.81 3.39 -5.54
N SER A 33 0.80 3.04 -6.82
CA SER A 33 -0.20 3.55 -7.78
C SER A 33 -1.63 3.22 -7.34
N SER A 34 -1.87 2.00 -6.89
CA SER A 34 -3.17 1.59 -6.35
C SER A 34 -3.57 2.41 -5.12
N ALA A 35 -2.65 2.62 -4.19
CA ALA A 35 -2.87 3.41 -2.99
C ALA A 35 -3.21 4.88 -3.33
N GLU A 36 -2.46 5.49 -4.23
CA GLU A 36 -2.68 6.88 -4.65
C GLU A 36 -4.03 7.06 -5.32
N ASN A 37 -4.43 6.17 -6.23
CA ASN A 37 -5.74 6.20 -6.85
C ASN A 37 -6.86 6.05 -5.84
N TRP A 38 -6.69 5.17 -4.86
CA TRP A 38 -7.66 4.96 -3.79
C TRP A 38 -7.78 6.17 -2.86
N LEU A 39 -6.65 6.77 -2.48
CA LEU A 39 -6.63 7.99 -1.67
C LEU A 39 -7.29 9.17 -2.38
N ASN A 40 -7.16 9.28 -3.70
CA ASN A 40 -7.83 10.31 -4.48
C ASN A 40 -9.37 10.24 -4.33
N MET A 41 -9.94 9.03 -4.27
CA MET A 41 -11.38 8.88 -4.02
C MET A 41 -11.77 9.46 -2.67
N ILE A 42 -10.97 9.20 -1.64
CA ILE A 42 -11.21 9.72 -0.29
C ILE A 42 -11.05 11.25 -0.25
N ASP A 43 -10.01 11.78 -0.88
CA ASP A 43 -9.77 13.23 -0.96
C ASP A 43 -10.92 13.95 -1.65
N GLU A 44 -11.56 13.33 -2.62
CA GLU A 44 -12.72 13.86 -3.35
C GLU A 44 -14.06 13.61 -2.63
N GLY A 45 -14.06 12.97 -1.46
CA GLY A 45 -15.27 12.65 -0.71
C GLY A 45 -16.05 11.44 -1.25
N LYS A 46 -15.48 10.67 -2.16
CA LYS A 46 -16.08 9.46 -2.75
C LYS A 46 -15.89 8.25 -1.81
N TYR A 47 -16.44 8.32 -0.62
CA TYR A 47 -16.24 7.31 0.43
C TYR A 47 -16.83 5.95 0.07
N SER A 48 -18.03 5.93 -0.51
CA SER A 48 -18.67 4.71 -1.00
C SER A 48 -17.80 4.00 -2.05
N SER A 49 -17.25 4.74 -3.01
CA SER A 49 -16.36 4.21 -4.04
C SER A 49 -15.08 3.63 -3.44
N SER A 50 -14.50 4.28 -2.45
CA SER A 50 -13.30 3.79 -1.78
C SER A 50 -13.51 2.43 -1.11
N TRP A 51 -14.69 2.19 -0.51
CA TRP A 51 -15.02 0.88 0.04
C TRP A 51 -15.18 -0.18 -1.05
N LYS A 52 -15.89 0.14 -2.13
CA LYS A 52 -16.13 -0.80 -3.25
C LYS A 52 -14.83 -1.21 -3.95
N GLU A 53 -13.88 -0.28 -4.07
CA GLU A 53 -12.58 -0.51 -4.70
C GLU A 53 -11.51 -1.08 -3.75
N ALA A 54 -11.82 -1.22 -2.46
CA ALA A 54 -10.92 -1.82 -1.49
C ALA A 54 -10.82 -3.33 -1.67
N ALA A 55 -9.77 -3.94 -1.10
CA ALA A 55 -9.55 -5.38 -1.14
C ALA A 55 -10.71 -6.16 -0.48
N GLU A 56 -10.92 -7.38 -0.92
CA GLU A 56 -11.94 -8.27 -0.34
C GLU A 56 -11.77 -8.41 1.18
N LEU A 57 -10.54 -8.56 1.65
CA LEU A 57 -10.22 -8.62 3.08
C LEU A 57 -10.77 -7.39 3.84
N PHE A 58 -10.60 -6.21 3.29
CA PHE A 58 -11.10 -4.97 3.89
C PHE A 58 -12.63 -4.92 3.92
N ARG A 59 -13.26 -5.25 2.79
CA ARG A 59 -14.72 -5.24 2.68
C ARG A 59 -15.39 -6.29 3.57
N ASN A 60 -14.73 -7.40 3.83
CA ASN A 60 -15.20 -8.42 4.76
C ASN A 60 -15.01 -8.02 6.23
N ALA A 61 -14.03 -7.15 6.52
CA ALA A 61 -13.72 -6.71 7.89
C ALA A 61 -14.59 -5.54 8.36
N ILE A 62 -15.03 -4.67 7.46
CA ILE A 62 -15.84 -3.49 7.80
C ILE A 62 -16.98 -3.31 6.79
N LYS A 63 -18.18 -3.03 7.29
CA LYS A 63 -19.33 -2.72 6.42
C LYS A 63 -19.17 -1.34 5.77
N GLN A 64 -19.72 -1.19 4.57
CA GLN A 64 -19.67 0.06 3.82
C GLN A 64 -20.15 1.26 4.64
N GLU A 65 -21.29 1.16 5.32
CA GLU A 65 -21.83 2.23 6.16
C GLU A 65 -20.88 2.64 7.29
N GLN A 66 -20.28 1.65 7.95
CA GLN A 66 -19.31 1.90 9.04
C GLN A 66 -18.07 2.62 8.51
N TRP A 67 -17.59 2.23 7.33
CA TRP A 67 -16.47 2.87 6.69
C TRP A 67 -16.77 4.32 6.33
N GLU A 68 -17.90 4.58 5.68
CA GLU A 68 -18.34 5.94 5.34
C GLU A 68 -18.49 6.80 6.58
N GLN A 69 -19.09 6.29 7.65
CA GLN A 69 -19.20 7.00 8.93
C GLN A 69 -17.83 7.31 9.54
N SER A 70 -16.90 6.37 9.48
CA SER A 70 -15.52 6.58 9.96
C SER A 70 -14.83 7.70 9.21
N LEU A 71 -14.96 7.75 7.90
CA LEU A 71 -14.38 8.84 7.08
C LEU A 71 -15.05 10.18 7.33
N GLN A 72 -16.37 10.21 7.54
CA GLN A 72 -17.09 11.41 7.96
C GLN A 72 -16.57 11.96 9.29
N ALA A 73 -16.25 11.07 10.23
CA ALA A 73 -15.78 11.47 11.56
C ALA A 73 -14.31 11.84 11.60
N VAL A 74 -13.45 11.16 10.83
CA VAL A 74 -11.97 11.30 10.91
C VAL A 74 -11.40 12.10 9.75
N ARG A 75 -11.75 11.75 8.52
CA ARG A 75 -11.14 12.37 7.34
C ARG A 75 -11.75 13.72 6.98
N LYS A 76 -13.06 13.82 6.98
CA LYS A 76 -13.77 15.03 6.56
C LYS A 76 -13.38 16.28 7.36
N PRO A 77 -13.23 16.22 8.70
CA PRO A 77 -12.80 17.38 9.50
C PRO A 77 -11.39 17.88 9.18
N LEU A 78 -10.53 17.05 8.58
CA LEU A 78 -9.17 17.46 8.20
C LEU A 78 -9.15 18.46 7.04
N GLY A 79 -10.25 18.55 6.29
CA GLY A 79 -10.35 19.47 5.16
C GLY A 79 -9.62 18.98 3.92
N LYS A 80 -9.27 19.91 3.05
CA LYS A 80 -8.64 19.61 1.77
C LYS A 80 -7.22 19.10 1.94
N LEU A 81 -6.82 18.18 1.07
CA LEU A 81 -5.44 17.78 0.90
C LEU A 81 -4.61 18.99 0.39
N ILE A 82 -3.52 19.29 1.08
CA ILE A 82 -2.56 20.30 0.64
C ILE A 82 -1.37 19.64 -0.04
N THR A 83 -0.68 18.71 0.64
CA THR A 83 0.44 17.94 0.07
C THR A 83 0.43 16.52 0.61
N ARG A 84 0.91 15.59 -0.20
CA ARG A 84 1.16 14.20 0.19
C ARG A 84 2.47 13.74 -0.42
N LYS A 85 3.40 13.28 0.42
CA LYS A 85 4.71 12.81 0.00
C LYS A 85 4.92 11.38 0.44
N LEU A 86 5.34 10.52 -0.49
CA LEU A 86 5.74 9.15 -0.18
C LEU A 86 6.99 9.18 0.71
N LYS A 87 6.91 8.56 1.87
CA LYS A 87 8.03 8.41 2.81
C LYS A 87 8.68 7.04 2.68
N THR A 88 7.90 5.97 2.83
CA THR A 88 8.38 4.59 2.73
C THR A 88 7.38 3.70 2.02
N LYS A 89 7.90 2.65 1.41
CA LYS A 89 7.13 1.56 0.81
C LYS A 89 7.87 0.26 1.08
N THR A 90 7.21 -0.73 1.67
CA THR A 90 7.83 -1.98 2.09
C THR A 90 6.98 -3.17 1.69
N TYR A 91 7.49 -3.99 0.78
CA TYR A 91 6.88 -5.27 0.43
C TYR A 91 7.08 -6.28 1.56
N THR A 92 6.03 -7.02 1.88
CA THR A 92 6.08 -8.12 2.84
C THR A 92 5.06 -9.20 2.50
N THR A 93 5.31 -10.43 2.93
CA THR A 93 4.40 -11.56 2.75
C THR A 93 3.64 -11.93 4.01
N ALA A 94 3.97 -11.31 5.14
CA ALA A 94 3.34 -11.57 6.43
C ALA A 94 3.17 -10.26 7.22
N LEU A 95 1.97 -10.05 7.73
CA LEU A 95 1.62 -8.97 8.64
C LEU A 95 0.83 -9.52 9.83
N PRO A 96 0.98 -8.92 11.03
CA PRO A 96 0.20 -9.35 12.19
C PRO A 96 -1.30 -9.19 11.97
N GLY A 97 -2.09 -10.20 12.37
CA GLY A 97 -3.55 -10.14 12.38
C GLY A 97 -4.24 -10.34 11.04
N VAL A 98 -3.52 -10.61 9.96
CA VAL A 98 -4.07 -10.89 8.63
C VAL A 98 -3.45 -12.15 8.04
N PRO A 99 -4.12 -12.81 7.06
CA PRO A 99 -3.55 -13.97 6.38
C PRO A 99 -2.25 -13.63 5.67
N ASP A 100 -1.34 -14.60 5.54
CA ASP A 100 -0.18 -14.46 4.68
C ASP A 100 -0.60 -14.21 3.23
N GLY A 101 0.17 -13.39 2.53
CA GLY A 101 -0.11 -13.00 1.16
C GLY A 101 0.95 -12.03 0.64
N GLU A 102 0.58 -11.15 -0.26
CA GLU A 102 1.46 -10.09 -0.75
C GLU A 102 0.89 -8.73 -0.33
N TYR A 103 1.69 -7.99 0.42
CA TYR A 103 1.34 -6.68 0.96
C TYR A 103 2.45 -5.67 0.68
N VAL A 104 2.07 -4.42 0.55
CA VAL A 104 3.02 -3.30 0.60
C VAL A 104 2.53 -2.31 1.64
N VAL A 105 3.34 -2.07 2.66
CA VAL A 105 3.06 -1.05 3.67
C VAL A 105 3.63 0.27 3.18
N ILE A 106 2.77 1.24 2.97
CA ILE A 106 3.12 2.55 2.42
C ILE A 106 2.86 3.62 3.46
N VAL A 107 3.84 4.47 3.69
CA VAL A 107 3.74 5.61 4.61
C VAL A 107 3.88 6.89 3.82
N PHE A 108 2.91 7.79 3.98
CA PHE A 108 2.93 9.14 3.43
C PHE A 108 3.05 10.18 4.54
N GLU A 109 3.85 11.19 4.31
CA GLU A 109 3.79 12.45 5.06
C GLU A 109 2.82 13.37 4.37
N THR A 110 1.78 13.77 5.09
CA THR A 110 0.62 14.45 4.50
C THR A 110 0.32 15.74 5.26
N SER A 111 -0.07 16.78 4.52
CA SER A 111 -0.60 18.02 5.08
C SER A 111 -2.02 18.21 4.58
N PHE A 112 -2.94 18.37 5.52
CA PHE A 112 -4.33 18.76 5.25
C PHE A 112 -4.60 20.18 5.71
N GLU A 113 -5.64 20.78 5.20
CA GLU A 113 -6.05 22.15 5.54
C GLU A 113 -6.14 22.39 7.06
N ASN A 114 -6.73 21.44 7.80
CA ASN A 114 -6.94 21.52 9.25
C ASN A 114 -5.99 20.61 10.06
N LYS A 115 -5.04 19.94 9.42
CA LYS A 115 -4.00 19.15 10.06
C LYS A 115 -2.75 19.19 9.19
N LYS A 116 -1.85 20.10 9.52
CA LYS A 116 -0.65 20.36 8.70
C LYS A 116 0.40 19.26 8.75
N SER A 117 0.44 18.49 9.82
CA SER A 117 1.38 17.39 9.97
C SER A 117 0.62 16.11 10.30
N ALA A 118 0.44 15.27 9.30
CA ALA A 118 -0.21 13.96 9.43
C ALA A 118 0.65 12.87 8.80
N VAL A 119 0.46 11.65 9.26
CA VAL A 119 1.06 10.45 8.69
C VAL A 119 -0.08 9.52 8.26
N GLU A 120 -0.09 9.17 6.99
CA GLU A 120 -1.03 8.18 6.46
C GLU A 120 -0.29 6.88 6.20
N THR A 121 -0.79 5.78 6.76
CA THR A 121 -0.32 4.43 6.46
C THR A 121 -1.39 3.73 5.64
N VAL A 122 -1.03 3.33 4.42
CA VAL A 122 -1.91 2.64 3.48
C VAL A 122 -1.28 1.31 3.13
N THR A 123 -2.06 0.24 3.23
CA THR A 123 -1.56 -1.11 2.97
C THR A 123 -2.33 -1.79 1.85
N PRO A 124 -1.91 -1.62 0.59
CA PRO A 124 -2.42 -2.45 -0.49
C PRO A 124 -1.99 -3.91 -0.33
N MET A 125 -2.85 -4.80 -0.78
CA MET A 125 -2.55 -6.22 -0.92
C MET A 125 -2.85 -6.68 -2.35
N LYS A 126 -2.20 -7.75 -2.77
CA LYS A 126 -2.53 -8.42 -4.01
C LYS A 126 -3.74 -9.31 -3.79
N ASP A 127 -4.85 -8.94 -4.39
CA ASP A 127 -6.11 -9.67 -4.29
C ASP A 127 -6.09 -10.96 -5.13
N ARG A 128 -7.09 -11.81 -5.00
CA ARG A 128 -7.16 -13.12 -5.68
C ARG A 128 -7.07 -13.02 -7.20
N ASP A 129 -7.56 -11.94 -7.78
CA ASP A 129 -7.49 -11.68 -9.23
C ASP A 129 -6.14 -11.11 -9.69
N GLY A 130 -5.18 -10.99 -8.79
CA GLY A 130 -3.83 -10.46 -9.07
C GLY A 130 -3.74 -8.94 -9.08
N LYS A 131 -4.82 -8.22 -8.77
CA LYS A 131 -4.81 -6.76 -8.69
C LYS A 131 -4.46 -6.29 -7.28
N TRP A 132 -3.71 -5.20 -7.19
CA TRP A 132 -3.40 -4.52 -5.94
C TRP A 132 -4.60 -3.68 -5.51
N ARG A 133 -5.08 -3.90 -4.26
CA ARG A 133 -6.17 -3.14 -3.65
C ARG A 133 -5.86 -2.84 -2.20
N VAL A 134 -6.33 -1.72 -1.71
CA VAL A 134 -6.10 -1.31 -0.33
C VAL A 134 -6.83 -2.23 0.65
N SER A 135 -6.08 -2.78 1.59
CA SER A 135 -6.57 -3.64 2.67
C SER A 135 -6.54 -2.98 4.05
N GLY A 136 -5.90 -1.82 4.18
CA GLY A 136 -5.82 -1.09 5.43
C GLY A 136 -5.46 0.38 5.21
N TYR A 137 -5.99 1.24 6.07
CA TYR A 137 -5.74 2.68 6.07
C TYR A 137 -5.77 3.24 7.48
N TYR A 138 -4.81 4.07 7.78
CA TYR A 138 -4.66 4.69 9.10
C TYR A 138 -4.10 6.10 8.98
N ILE A 139 -4.69 7.05 9.70
CA ILE A 139 -4.22 8.44 9.81
C ILE A 139 -3.82 8.71 11.26
N LYS A 140 -2.63 9.28 11.42
CA LYS A 140 -2.10 9.68 12.71
C LYS A 140 -1.70 11.15 12.72
#